data_126a74c0b3657da12ab2458cd670a261
#
_entry.id   126a74c0b3657da12ab2458cd670a261
#
_cell.length_a   1.000
_cell.length_b   1.000
_cell.length_c   1.000
_cell.angle_alpha   90.00
_cell.angle_beta   90.00
_cell.angle_gamma   90.00
#
_symmetry.space_group_name_H-M   'P 1'
#
loop_
_entity.id
_entity.type
_entity.pdbx_description
1 polymer ?
#
loop_
_entity_poly.entity_id
_entity_poly.type
_entity_poly.pdbx_seq_one_letter_code
_entity_poly.pdbx_strand_id
1 'polypeptide(L)'
;MTHLQKQKGINMLDDLVKSNLGAISVQTETNKGHSPEWWAERLTDRILGISENAAPHIRQQAEAFKVAIYNTILYHIKQAINSERCTMANLLRSQGHENLAKILKEL
;
A
#
# COMPACT_ATOMS: atom_id res chain seq x y z
N MET A 1 8.13 6.74 17.82
CA MET A 1 8.26 7.04 17.08
C MET A 1 8.25 7.91 17.21
N THR A 2 8.71 8.16 17.30
CA THR A 2 8.35 9.02 17.14
C THR A 2 8.09 9.50 16.12
N HIS A 3 7.53 10.33 15.94
CA HIS A 3 7.22 10.82 14.82
C HIS A 3 8.20 11.65 14.29
N LEU A 4 9.02 12.36 14.98
CA LEU A 4 9.91 13.27 14.43
C LEU A 4 11.08 12.75 13.85
N GLN A 5 11.74 11.83 14.42
CA GLN A 5 12.82 11.22 13.84
C GLN A 5 12.43 10.44 12.73
N LYS A 6 11.30 9.88 12.76
CA LYS A 6 10.80 9.25 11.68
C LYS A 6 10.57 10.15 10.61
N GLN A 7 10.32 11.38 10.88
CA GLN A 7 10.05 12.27 9.82
C GLN A 7 11.16 12.48 8.88
N LYS A 8 12.41 12.43 9.32
CA LYS A 8 13.46 12.57 8.38
C LYS A 8 13.49 11.41 7.46
N GLY A 9 13.39 10.20 7.95
CA GLY A 9 13.38 9.05 7.11
C GLY A 9 12.18 9.03 6.21
N ILE A 10 11.04 9.42 6.74
CA ILE A 10 9.84 9.45 5.95
C ILE A 10 9.92 10.46 4.84
N ASN A 11 10.50 11.61 5.09
CA ASN A 11 10.64 12.61 4.05
C ASN A 11 11.53 12.13 2.92
N MET A 12 12.60 11.45 3.22
CA MET A 12 13.44 10.89 2.19
C MET A 12 12.71 9.87 1.36
N LEU A 13 11.95 9.01 2.02
CA LEU A 13 11.20 8.01 1.33
C LEU A 13 10.13 8.64 0.46
N ASP A 14 9.48 9.67 0.96
CA ASP A 14 8.45 10.37 0.23
C ASP A 14 9.05 11.03 -1.01
N ASP A 15 10.20 11.64 -0.89
CA ASP A 15 10.87 12.26 -2.02
C ASP A 15 11.27 11.21 -3.06
N LEU A 16 11.72 10.06 -2.64
CA LEU A 16 12.04 9.01 -3.55
C LEU A 16 10.83 8.54 -4.31
N VAL A 17 9.73 8.38 -3.64
CA VAL A 17 8.50 7.96 -4.28
C VAL A 17 8.07 9.01 -5.28
N LYS A 18 8.10 10.26 -4.92
CA LYS A 18 7.73 11.32 -5.84
C LYS A 18 8.64 11.39 -7.04
N SER A 19 9.93 11.23 -6.82
CA SER A 19 10.89 11.27 -7.91
C SER A 19 10.65 10.13 -8.88
N ASN A 20 10.39 8.95 -8.36
CA ASN A 20 10.26 7.78 -9.22
C ASN A 20 8.91 7.68 -9.91
N LEU A 21 7.88 8.17 -9.28
CA LEU A 21 6.54 8.01 -9.81
C LEU A 21 5.95 9.30 -10.36
N GLY A 22 6.69 10.38 -10.28
CA GLY A 22 6.20 11.67 -10.71
C GLY A 22 5.26 12.26 -9.68
N ALA A 23 4.42 13.17 -10.10
CA ALA A 23 3.48 13.78 -9.19
C ALA A 23 2.54 12.71 -8.70
N ILE A 24 2.46 12.55 -7.39
CA ILE A 24 1.61 11.56 -6.86
C ILE A 24 0.28 12.15 -6.53
N SER A 25 -0.71 11.65 -7.16
CA SER A 25 -2.05 11.95 -6.74
C SER A 25 -2.78 10.64 -6.74
N VAL A 26 -3.44 10.35 -5.66
CA VAL A 26 -4.25 9.16 -5.59
C VAL A 26 -5.52 9.46 -6.35
N GLN A 27 -5.74 8.73 -7.43
CA GLN A 27 -6.95 8.90 -8.16
C GLN A 27 -8.05 8.19 -7.42
N THR A 28 -9.20 8.84 -7.31
CA THR A 28 -10.29 8.28 -6.53
C THR A 28 -11.48 8.04 -7.44
N GLU A 29 -12.30 7.10 -7.02
CA GLU A 29 -13.55 6.84 -7.68
C GLU A 29 -14.63 7.15 -6.66
N THR A 30 -15.48 8.08 -6.95
CA THR A 30 -16.61 8.40 -6.09
C THR A 30 -16.18 8.67 -4.64
N ASN A 31 -15.17 9.51 -4.49
CA ASN A 31 -14.68 9.95 -3.19
C ASN A 31 -13.95 8.87 -2.40
N LYS A 32 -13.47 7.86 -3.04
CA LYS A 32 -12.66 6.86 -2.35
C LYS A 32 -11.52 6.40 -3.25
N GLY A 33 -10.48 5.93 -2.63
CA GLY A 33 -9.32 5.45 -3.35
C GLY A 33 -9.57 4.12 -4.02
N HIS A 34 -8.54 3.62 -4.67
CA HIS A 34 -8.61 2.32 -5.32
C HIS A 34 -8.58 1.20 -4.30
N SER A 35 -9.09 0.05 -4.69
CA SER A 35 -9.15 -1.13 -3.84
C SER A 35 -7.76 -1.73 -3.62
N PRO A 36 -7.60 -2.56 -2.58
CA PRO A 36 -6.34 -3.29 -2.40
C PRO A 36 -5.98 -4.14 -3.59
N GLU A 37 -6.98 -4.71 -4.26
CA GLU A 37 -6.76 -5.53 -5.44
C GLU A 37 -6.15 -4.72 -6.58
N TRP A 38 -6.60 -3.50 -6.75
CA TRP A 38 -6.07 -2.61 -7.76
C TRP A 38 -4.59 -2.33 -7.52
N TRP A 39 -4.23 -2.05 -6.27
CA TRP A 39 -2.84 -1.81 -5.91
C TRP A 39 -1.99 -3.06 -6.08
N ALA A 40 -2.51 -4.21 -5.67
CA ALA A 40 -1.78 -5.46 -5.78
C ALA A 40 -1.50 -5.81 -7.23
N GLU A 41 -2.46 -5.57 -8.12
CA GLU A 41 -2.28 -5.82 -9.54
C GLU A 41 -1.19 -4.94 -10.12
N ARG A 42 -1.19 -3.68 -9.75
CA ARG A 42 -0.17 -2.76 -10.25
C ARG A 42 1.21 -3.11 -9.78
N LEU A 43 1.33 -3.50 -8.51
CA LEU A 43 2.63 -3.89 -7.99
C LEU A 43 3.12 -5.17 -8.62
N THR A 44 2.24 -6.10 -8.85
CA THR A 44 2.59 -7.36 -9.52
C THR A 44 3.10 -7.08 -10.92
N ASP A 45 2.38 -6.26 -11.67
CA ASP A 45 2.79 -5.91 -13.02
C ASP A 45 4.14 -5.21 -13.04
N ARG A 46 4.39 -4.37 -12.06
CA ARG A 46 5.66 -3.68 -11.99
C ARG A 46 6.81 -4.63 -11.70
N ILE A 47 6.60 -5.59 -10.82
CA ILE A 47 7.61 -6.60 -10.52
C ILE A 47 7.91 -7.43 -11.75
N LEU A 48 6.88 -7.82 -12.48
CA LEU A 48 7.07 -8.59 -13.71
C LEU A 48 7.73 -7.76 -14.80
N GLY A 49 7.39 -6.46 -14.86
CA GLY A 49 8.03 -5.57 -15.81
C GLY A 49 9.52 -5.44 -15.56
N ILE A 50 9.93 -5.42 -14.32
CA ILE A 50 11.34 -5.41 -13.97
C ILE A 50 11.99 -6.70 -14.44
N SER A 51 11.30 -7.83 -14.26
CA SER A 51 11.87 -9.11 -14.63
C SER A 51 11.99 -9.28 -16.14
N GLU A 52 11.30 -8.48 -16.93
CA GLU A 52 11.40 -8.58 -18.37
C GLU A 52 12.79 -8.26 -18.90
N ASN A 53 13.58 -7.54 -18.12
CA ASN A 53 14.95 -7.22 -18.49
C ASN A 53 15.94 -8.23 -17.97
N ALA A 54 15.47 -9.27 -17.32
CA ALA A 54 16.34 -10.28 -16.74
C ALA A 54 16.54 -11.42 -17.74
N ALA A 55 17.43 -12.34 -17.41
CA ALA A 55 17.65 -13.51 -18.23
C ALA A 55 16.36 -14.31 -18.39
N PRO A 56 16.19 -15.02 -19.53
CA PRO A 56 14.92 -15.71 -19.80
C PRO A 56 14.45 -16.66 -18.70
N HIS A 57 15.37 -17.37 -18.06
CA HIS A 57 14.96 -18.30 -17.02
C HIS A 57 14.44 -17.57 -15.79
N ILE A 58 14.93 -16.37 -15.52
CA ILE A 58 14.47 -15.58 -14.41
C ILE A 58 13.08 -15.03 -14.73
N ARG A 59 12.86 -14.60 -15.97
CA ARG A 59 11.55 -14.13 -16.38
C ARG A 59 10.52 -15.24 -16.29
N GLN A 60 10.90 -16.44 -16.68
CA GLN A 60 9.98 -17.57 -16.60
C GLN A 60 9.61 -17.87 -15.15
N GLN A 61 10.57 -17.77 -14.25
CA GLN A 61 10.28 -17.99 -12.84
C GLN A 61 9.35 -16.90 -12.29
N ALA A 62 9.55 -15.66 -12.70
CA ALA A 62 8.68 -14.59 -12.26
C ALA A 62 7.25 -14.82 -12.73
N GLU A 63 7.09 -15.26 -13.98
CA GLU A 63 5.75 -15.55 -14.49
C GLU A 63 5.12 -16.72 -13.76
N ALA A 64 5.91 -17.73 -13.45
CA ALA A 64 5.42 -18.89 -12.74
C ALA A 64 4.93 -18.55 -11.35
N PHE A 65 5.52 -17.53 -10.72
CA PHE A 65 5.12 -17.11 -9.38
C PHE A 65 4.17 -15.94 -9.35
N LYS A 66 3.65 -15.55 -10.52
CA LYS A 66 2.81 -14.36 -10.63
C LYS A 66 1.65 -14.37 -9.64
N VAL A 67 0.94 -15.48 -9.53
CA VAL A 67 -0.21 -15.58 -8.64
C VAL A 67 0.22 -15.47 -7.19
N ALA A 68 1.35 -16.12 -6.86
CA ALA A 68 1.86 -16.07 -5.49
C ALA A 68 2.30 -14.64 -5.14
N ILE A 69 2.92 -13.94 -6.08
CA ILE A 69 3.35 -12.56 -5.88
C ILE A 69 2.13 -11.68 -5.63
N TYR A 70 1.12 -11.80 -6.48
CA TYR A 70 -0.10 -11.01 -6.33
C TYR A 70 -0.76 -11.29 -4.98
N ASN A 71 -0.92 -12.54 -4.61
CA ASN A 71 -1.59 -12.90 -3.37
C ASN A 71 -0.82 -12.41 -2.15
N THR A 72 0.50 -12.47 -2.20
CA THR A 72 1.34 -12.00 -1.10
C THR A 72 1.20 -10.49 -0.94
N ILE A 73 1.24 -9.77 -2.04
CA ILE A 73 1.10 -8.33 -2.02
C ILE A 73 -0.28 -7.95 -1.50
N LEU A 74 -1.31 -8.61 -2.02
CA LEU A 74 -2.69 -8.32 -1.62
C LEU A 74 -2.89 -8.55 -0.13
N TYR A 75 -2.37 -9.65 0.38
CA TYR A 75 -2.48 -9.95 1.80
C TYR A 75 -1.85 -8.84 2.65
N HIS A 76 -0.65 -8.43 2.29
CA HIS A 76 0.03 -7.41 3.07
C HIS A 76 -0.61 -6.03 2.94
N ILE A 77 -1.15 -5.70 1.79
CA ILE A 77 -1.88 -4.46 1.64
C ILE A 77 -3.11 -4.44 2.55
N LYS A 78 -3.85 -5.53 2.59
CA LYS A 78 -5.02 -5.61 3.45
C LYS A 78 -4.64 -5.53 4.92
N GLN A 79 -3.52 -6.15 5.29
CA GLN A 79 -3.05 -6.07 6.66
C GLN A 79 -2.66 -4.64 7.03
N ALA A 80 -2.00 -3.95 6.12
CA ALA A 80 -1.59 -2.57 6.36
C ALA A 80 -2.81 -1.66 6.55
N ILE A 81 -3.84 -1.86 5.73
CA ILE A 81 -5.06 -1.08 5.83
C ILE A 81 -5.74 -1.33 7.18
N ASN A 82 -5.84 -2.60 7.58
CA ASN A 82 -6.45 -2.92 8.86
C ASN A 82 -5.68 -2.36 10.02
N SER A 83 -4.36 -2.41 9.94
CA SER A 83 -3.51 -1.88 10.98
C SER A 83 -3.73 -0.38 11.14
N GLU A 84 -3.80 0.33 10.03
CA GLU A 84 -4.01 1.76 10.06
C GLU A 84 -5.40 2.11 10.59
N ARG A 85 -6.41 1.36 10.19
CA ARG A 85 -7.76 1.57 10.69
C ARG A 85 -7.87 1.38 12.19
N CYS A 86 -7.14 0.39 12.72
CA CYS A 86 -7.11 0.17 14.16
C CYS A 86 -6.47 1.36 14.88
N THR A 87 -5.38 1.87 14.33
CA THR A 87 -4.70 3.02 14.91
C THR A 87 -5.63 4.23 14.93
N MET A 88 -6.28 4.50 13.80
CA MET A 88 -7.16 5.66 13.70
C MET A 88 -8.40 5.50 14.58
N ALA A 89 -8.94 4.30 14.64
CA ALA A 89 -10.10 4.04 15.49
C ALA A 89 -9.74 4.27 16.97
N ASN A 90 -8.55 3.84 17.36
CA ASN A 90 -8.11 4.03 18.73
C ASN A 90 -7.90 5.51 19.06
N LEU A 91 -7.40 6.27 18.09
CA LEU A 91 -7.24 7.71 18.28
C LEU A 91 -8.60 8.38 18.45
N LEU A 92 -9.57 8.01 17.61
CA LEU A 92 -10.91 8.55 17.73
C LEU A 92 -11.54 8.20 19.06
N ARG A 93 -11.34 6.95 19.48
CA ARG A 93 -11.90 6.50 20.74
C ARG A 93 -11.30 7.26 21.92
N SER A 94 -10.01 7.51 21.86
CA SER A 94 -9.33 8.23 22.94
C SER A 94 -9.81 9.67 23.05
N GLN A 95 -10.41 10.19 21.99
CA GLN A 95 -10.95 11.55 21.98
C GLN A 95 -12.46 11.56 22.14
N GLY A 96 -13.06 10.44 22.50
CA GLY A 96 -14.48 10.39 22.78
C GLY A 96 -15.38 10.16 21.59
N HIS A 97 -14.80 9.79 20.44
CA HIS A 97 -15.60 9.61 19.23
C HIS A 97 -15.83 8.12 18.94
N GLU A 98 -16.53 7.46 19.86
CA GLU A 98 -16.75 6.02 19.77
C GLU A 98 -17.52 5.63 18.50
N ASN A 99 -18.51 6.39 18.12
CA ASN A 99 -19.29 6.05 16.94
C ASN A 99 -18.49 6.16 15.67
N LEU A 100 -17.64 7.18 15.57
CA LEU A 100 -16.77 7.34 14.41
C LEU A 100 -15.73 6.22 14.36
N ALA A 101 -15.23 5.81 15.53
CA ALA A 101 -14.27 4.71 15.58
C ALA A 101 -14.89 3.42 15.04
N LYS A 102 -16.15 3.16 15.40
CA LYS A 102 -16.83 1.97 14.93
C LYS A 102 -17.03 1.99 13.43
N ILE A 103 -17.44 3.13 12.90
CA ILE A 103 -17.64 3.27 11.47
C ILE A 103 -16.32 3.01 10.73
N LEU A 104 -15.25 3.57 11.23
CA LEU A 104 -13.96 3.43 10.59
C LEU A 104 -13.51 1.98 10.54
N LYS A 105 -13.74 1.22 11.61
CA LYS A 105 -13.32 -0.17 11.64
C LYS A 105 -14.15 -1.07 10.75
N GLU A 106 -15.35 -0.63 10.40
CA GLU A 106 -16.23 -1.44 9.57
C GLU A 106 -16.10 -1.15 8.08
N LEU A 107 -15.25 -0.24 7.72
CA LEU A 107 -15.08 0.10 6.29
C LEU A 107 -14.45 -1.04 5.45
#